data_7ed96f1f30b30558a79406a8ce2e9225
#
_entry.id   7ed96f1f30b30558a79406a8ce2e9225
#
_cell.length_a   1.000
_cell.length_b   1.000
_cell.length_c   1.000
_cell.angle_alpha   90.00
_cell.angle_beta   90.00
_cell.angle_gamma   90.00
#
_symmetry.space_group_name_H-M   'P 1'
#
loop_
_entity.id
_entity.type
_entity.pdbx_description
1 polymer ?
#
loop_
_entity_poly.entity_id
_entity_poly.type
_entity_poly.pdbx_seq_one_letter_code
_entity_poly.pdbx_strand_id
1 'polypeptide(L)'
;MAALGDVLGAQLAQAVKIVEEQVDEELKRMENMDDDDLEAIRRRRIEDMKKAQCKKQEMMSIGHGKYEEVADEKEFFEATKKSNKVVCLFYTPSSFRSKIVDKHFDKLAPKHVGTRFIKIDAEKAKFLSTRLNIRVIPTIAVIMDQKTTDYIRGFDDLGAIDEFKTEVLEGRLTKSGVISANKRQEVKKPKKIIRCGDDSDSAEDW
;
A
#
# COMPACT_ATOMS: atom_id res chain seq x y z
N MET A 1 20.62 -22.41 43.89
CA MET A 1 20.81 -21.94 42.50
C MET A 1 20.45 -23.01 41.47
N ALA A 2 20.53 -24.32 41.78
CA ALA A 2 20.19 -25.38 40.85
C ALA A 2 18.68 -25.54 40.57
N ALA A 3 17.80 -25.31 41.54
CA ALA A 3 16.37 -25.53 41.43
C ALA A 3 15.63 -24.55 40.46
N LEU A 4 16.19 -23.37 40.21
CA LEU A 4 15.60 -22.41 39.28
C LEU A 4 15.82 -22.80 37.80
N GLY A 5 16.96 -23.43 37.51
CA GLY A 5 17.30 -23.95 36.17
C GLY A 5 16.43 -25.12 35.75
N ASP A 6 16.13 -26.03 36.68
CA ASP A 6 15.29 -27.18 36.41
C ASP A 6 13.81 -26.80 36.14
N VAL A 7 13.27 -25.80 36.84
CA VAL A 7 11.92 -25.32 36.63
C VAL A 7 11.79 -24.62 35.27
N LEU A 8 12.80 -23.81 34.89
CA LEU A 8 12.82 -23.13 33.60
C LEU A 8 12.95 -24.13 32.43
N GLY A 9 13.79 -25.18 32.63
CA GLY A 9 13.93 -26.28 31.68
C GLY A 9 12.63 -27.07 31.47
N ALA A 10 11.90 -27.33 32.54
CA ALA A 10 10.62 -28.01 32.48
C ALA A 10 9.54 -27.17 31.78
N GLN A 11 9.50 -25.86 32.00
CA GLN A 11 8.57 -24.95 31.31
C GLN A 11 8.89 -24.83 29.82
N LEU A 12 10.18 -24.77 29.46
CA LEU A 12 10.62 -24.76 28.07
C LEU A 12 10.24 -26.07 27.35
N ALA A 13 10.44 -27.22 28.00
CA ALA A 13 10.08 -28.53 27.46
C ALA A 13 8.56 -28.65 27.26
N GLN A 14 7.74 -28.11 28.18
CA GLN A 14 6.29 -28.06 28.00
C GLN A 14 5.89 -27.14 26.84
N ALA A 15 6.50 -25.97 26.69
CA ALA A 15 6.22 -25.07 25.60
C ALA A 15 6.59 -25.68 24.22
N VAL A 16 7.71 -26.37 24.13
CA VAL A 16 8.11 -27.09 22.89
C VAL A 16 7.11 -28.18 22.57
N LYS A 17 6.66 -28.96 23.56
CA LYS A 17 5.67 -30.01 23.36
C LYS A 17 4.33 -29.51 22.85
N ILE A 18 3.86 -28.35 23.37
CA ILE A 18 2.62 -27.72 22.89
C ILE A 18 2.78 -27.28 21.42
N VAL A 19 3.93 -26.73 21.06
CA VAL A 19 4.20 -26.31 19.68
C VAL A 19 4.31 -27.52 18.75
N GLU A 20 4.95 -28.60 19.17
CA GLU A 20 5.00 -29.85 18.42
C GLU A 20 3.61 -30.44 18.19
N GLU A 21 2.77 -30.49 19.22
CA GLU A 21 1.39 -30.95 19.10
C GLU A 21 0.57 -30.09 18.14
N GLN A 22 0.73 -28.76 18.17
CA GLN A 22 0.05 -27.85 17.24
C GLN A 22 0.51 -28.05 15.80
N VAL A 23 1.81 -28.23 15.58
CA VAL A 23 2.37 -28.47 14.24
C VAL A 23 1.91 -29.84 13.70
N ASP A 24 1.88 -30.86 14.54
CA ASP A 24 1.41 -32.20 14.16
C ASP A 24 -0.08 -32.22 13.84
N GLU A 25 -0.90 -31.47 14.60
CA GLU A 25 -2.33 -31.30 14.27
C GLU A 25 -2.53 -30.58 12.94
N GLU A 26 -1.73 -29.55 12.66
CA GLU A 26 -1.82 -28.80 11.41
C GLU A 26 -1.34 -29.64 10.21
N LEU A 27 -0.28 -30.45 10.38
CA LEU A 27 0.17 -31.42 9.39
C LEU A 27 -0.90 -32.47 9.09
N LYS A 28 -1.50 -33.08 10.12
CA LYS A 28 -2.59 -34.03 9.97
C LYS A 28 -3.82 -33.42 9.29
N ARG A 29 -4.11 -32.14 9.58
CA ARG A 29 -5.20 -31.42 8.93
C ARG A 29 -4.93 -31.19 7.45
N MET A 30 -3.68 -30.89 7.08
CA MET A 30 -3.27 -30.75 5.69
C MET A 30 -3.22 -32.07 4.94
N GLU A 31 -2.79 -33.16 5.59
CA GLU A 31 -2.78 -34.52 5.02
C GLU A 31 -4.18 -35.09 4.77
N ASN A 32 -5.15 -34.69 5.63
CA ASN A 32 -6.55 -35.15 5.52
C ASN A 32 -7.41 -34.16 4.68
N MET A 33 -6.83 -33.16 4.03
CA MET A 33 -7.56 -32.29 3.10
C MET A 33 -7.90 -33.08 1.85
N ASP A 34 -9.19 -33.38 1.70
CA ASP A 34 -9.75 -34.07 0.54
C ASP A 34 -9.67 -33.18 -0.71
N ASP A 35 -9.62 -33.79 -1.90
CA ASP A 35 -9.60 -33.05 -3.18
C ASP A 35 -10.77 -32.06 -3.30
N ASP A 36 -11.92 -32.37 -2.71
CA ASP A 36 -13.10 -31.51 -2.66
C ASP A 36 -12.84 -30.20 -1.86
N ASP A 37 -12.08 -30.25 -0.78
CA ASP A 37 -11.71 -29.09 0.02
C ASP A 37 -10.75 -28.17 -0.75
N LEU A 38 -9.81 -28.75 -1.48
CA LEU A 38 -8.88 -28.02 -2.35
C LEU A 38 -9.63 -27.33 -3.49
N GLU A 39 -10.61 -28.00 -4.08
CA GLU A 39 -11.47 -27.40 -5.10
C GLU A 39 -12.34 -26.27 -4.53
N ALA A 40 -12.86 -26.41 -3.33
CA ALA A 40 -13.65 -25.39 -2.66
C ALA A 40 -12.80 -24.12 -2.40
N ILE A 41 -11.57 -24.28 -1.93
CA ILE A 41 -10.61 -23.18 -1.73
C ILE A 41 -10.27 -22.51 -3.07
N ARG A 42 -10.02 -23.30 -4.11
CA ARG A 42 -9.74 -22.80 -5.47
C ARG A 42 -10.92 -22.01 -6.03
N ARG A 43 -12.13 -22.53 -5.89
CA ARG A 43 -13.39 -21.88 -6.31
C ARG A 43 -13.57 -20.56 -5.61
N ARG A 44 -13.45 -20.51 -4.29
CA ARG A 44 -13.53 -19.29 -3.48
C ARG A 44 -12.49 -18.25 -3.91
N ARG A 45 -11.25 -18.67 -4.13
CA ARG A 45 -10.18 -17.77 -4.60
C ARG A 45 -10.46 -17.18 -5.99
N ILE A 46 -11.02 -17.98 -6.90
CA ILE A 46 -11.43 -17.52 -8.24
C ILE A 46 -12.58 -16.53 -8.13
N GLU A 47 -13.57 -16.78 -7.29
CA GLU A 47 -14.67 -15.84 -7.04
C GLU A 47 -14.20 -14.51 -6.45
N ASP A 48 -13.31 -14.58 -5.47
CA ASP A 48 -12.74 -13.37 -4.86
C ASP A 48 -11.93 -12.55 -5.86
N MET A 49 -11.15 -13.23 -6.72
CA MET A 49 -10.43 -12.55 -7.81
C MET A 49 -11.38 -11.92 -8.83
N LYS A 50 -12.46 -12.61 -9.23
CA LYS A 50 -13.49 -12.07 -10.13
C LYS A 50 -14.17 -10.85 -9.53
N LYS A 51 -14.58 -10.92 -8.24
CA LYS A 51 -15.17 -9.80 -7.50
C LYS A 51 -14.22 -8.61 -7.43
N ALA A 52 -12.95 -8.85 -7.12
CA ALA A 52 -11.93 -7.80 -7.07
C ALA A 52 -11.70 -7.14 -8.45
N GLN A 53 -11.71 -7.93 -9.52
CA GLN A 53 -11.56 -7.43 -10.89
C GLN A 53 -12.78 -6.60 -11.33
N CYS A 54 -14.00 -7.07 -11.06
CA CYS A 54 -15.22 -6.33 -11.34
C CYS A 54 -15.22 -4.98 -10.60
N LYS A 55 -14.94 -4.99 -9.30
CA LYS A 55 -14.83 -3.77 -8.49
C LYS A 55 -13.77 -2.81 -9.02
N LYS A 56 -12.64 -3.32 -9.50
CA LYS A 56 -11.60 -2.50 -10.12
C LYS A 56 -12.08 -1.85 -11.42
N GLN A 57 -12.82 -2.58 -12.26
CA GLN A 57 -13.40 -2.03 -13.49
C GLN A 57 -14.45 -0.96 -13.20
N GLU A 58 -15.32 -1.17 -12.21
CA GLU A 58 -16.29 -0.17 -11.75
C GLU A 58 -15.60 1.11 -11.28
N MET A 59 -14.55 0.98 -10.46
CA MET A 59 -13.76 2.15 -10.02
C MET A 59 -13.12 2.87 -11.20
N MET A 60 -12.57 2.16 -12.18
CA MET A 60 -12.01 2.77 -13.38
C MET A 60 -13.06 3.52 -14.21
N SER A 61 -14.30 3.04 -14.27
CA SER A 61 -15.39 3.73 -14.99
C SER A 61 -15.80 5.04 -14.30
N ILE A 62 -15.59 5.16 -12.98
CA ILE A 62 -15.88 6.37 -12.19
C ILE A 62 -14.74 7.41 -12.31
N GLY A 63 -13.58 7.05 -12.92
CA GLY A 63 -12.43 7.93 -13.08
C GLY A 63 -11.26 7.63 -12.14
N HIS A 64 -11.27 6.48 -11.44
CA HIS A 64 -10.11 6.02 -10.68
C HIS A 64 -8.98 5.54 -11.62
N GLY A 65 -7.75 5.61 -11.14
CA GLY A 65 -6.58 5.21 -11.92
C GLY A 65 -6.07 6.28 -12.89
N LYS A 66 -6.79 7.40 -13.00
CA LYS A 66 -6.37 8.59 -13.76
C LYS A 66 -6.16 9.76 -12.81
N TYR A 67 -5.30 10.67 -13.21
CA TYR A 67 -5.13 11.94 -12.54
C TYR A 67 -5.81 13.01 -13.38
N GLU A 68 -6.93 13.55 -12.89
CA GLU A 68 -7.80 14.44 -13.64
C GLU A 68 -7.83 15.83 -13.03
N GLU A 69 -7.90 16.85 -13.88
CA GLU A 69 -8.15 18.22 -13.47
C GLU A 69 -9.66 18.46 -13.38
N VAL A 70 -10.08 19.00 -12.26
CA VAL A 70 -11.46 19.38 -11.99
C VAL A 70 -11.58 20.88 -12.25
N ALA A 71 -12.48 21.25 -13.16
CA ALA A 71 -12.63 22.64 -13.59
C ALA A 71 -13.34 23.50 -12.54
N ASP A 72 -14.38 22.94 -11.90
CA ASP A 72 -15.26 23.65 -11.00
C ASP A 72 -15.41 22.95 -9.63
N GLU A 73 -15.84 23.74 -8.63
CA GLU A 73 -16.15 23.25 -7.29
C GLU A 73 -17.29 22.21 -7.30
N LYS A 74 -18.24 22.30 -8.25
CA LYS A 74 -19.32 21.33 -8.41
C LYS A 74 -18.78 19.95 -8.77
N GLU A 75 -17.88 19.89 -9.73
CA GLU A 75 -17.21 18.63 -10.12
C GLU A 75 -16.40 18.03 -8.98
N PHE A 76 -15.75 18.86 -8.16
CA PHE A 76 -15.06 18.41 -6.95
C PHE A 76 -16.02 17.69 -5.99
N PHE A 77 -17.18 18.30 -5.71
CA PHE A 77 -18.19 17.66 -4.86
C PHE A 77 -18.78 16.39 -5.47
N GLU A 78 -18.96 16.35 -6.78
CA GLU A 78 -19.39 15.12 -7.47
C GLU A 78 -18.32 14.03 -7.39
N ALA A 79 -17.07 14.38 -7.58
CA ALA A 79 -15.95 13.44 -7.46
C ALA A 79 -15.86 12.84 -6.06
N THR A 80 -16.04 13.66 -5.03
CA THR A 80 -16.00 13.21 -3.62
C THR A 80 -17.24 12.41 -3.21
N LYS A 81 -18.40 12.65 -3.85
CA LYS A 81 -19.61 11.82 -3.63
C LYS A 81 -19.51 10.45 -4.30
N LYS A 82 -18.91 10.38 -5.48
CA LYS A 82 -18.78 9.14 -6.25
C LYS A 82 -17.68 8.20 -5.71
N SER A 83 -16.74 8.75 -4.95
CA SER A 83 -15.55 8.00 -4.50
C SER A 83 -15.32 8.17 -3.01
N ASN A 84 -15.19 7.05 -2.28
CA ASN A 84 -14.97 7.09 -0.83
C ASN A 84 -13.57 7.59 -0.45
N LYS A 85 -12.59 7.43 -1.34
CA LYS A 85 -11.22 7.85 -1.12
C LYS A 85 -10.76 8.76 -2.25
N VAL A 86 -10.50 10.01 -1.93
CA VAL A 86 -10.08 11.03 -2.89
C VAL A 86 -8.86 11.77 -2.35
N VAL A 87 -7.89 11.98 -3.22
CA VAL A 87 -6.72 12.84 -2.97
C VAL A 87 -6.81 14.00 -3.94
N CYS A 88 -6.91 15.22 -3.39
CA CYS A 88 -7.05 16.44 -4.17
C CYS A 88 -5.81 17.33 -4.01
N LEU A 89 -5.18 17.69 -5.11
CA LEU A 89 -4.13 18.69 -5.15
C LEU A 89 -4.72 20.07 -5.41
N PHE A 90 -4.52 21.00 -4.49
CA PHE A 90 -4.75 22.42 -4.71
C PHE A 90 -3.47 23.04 -5.28
N TYR A 91 -3.54 23.49 -6.50
CA TYR A 91 -2.41 24.02 -7.24
C TYR A 91 -2.68 25.41 -7.78
N THR A 92 -1.61 26.08 -8.20
CA THR A 92 -1.67 27.30 -9.00
C THR A 92 -0.75 27.11 -10.21
N PRO A 93 -1.16 27.53 -11.42
CA PRO A 93 -0.36 27.32 -12.64
C PRO A 93 1.04 27.96 -12.59
N SER A 94 1.18 29.05 -11.83
CA SER A 94 2.44 29.76 -11.62
C SER A 94 3.42 29.03 -10.69
N SER A 95 2.95 28.09 -9.89
CA SER A 95 3.78 27.42 -8.89
C SER A 95 4.60 26.27 -9.49
N PHE A 96 5.94 26.42 -9.44
CA PHE A 96 6.86 25.35 -9.83
C PHE A 96 6.72 24.10 -8.98
N ARG A 97 6.51 24.26 -7.66
CA ARG A 97 6.34 23.15 -6.73
C ARG A 97 5.09 22.32 -7.01
N SER A 98 4.02 22.94 -7.51
CA SER A 98 2.82 22.21 -7.93
C SER A 98 3.10 21.22 -9.06
N LYS A 99 3.94 21.62 -10.03
CA LYS A 99 4.33 20.75 -11.16
C LYS A 99 5.16 19.53 -10.73
N ILE A 100 5.87 19.63 -9.60
CA ILE A 100 6.60 18.49 -9.03
C ILE A 100 5.60 17.46 -8.49
N VAL A 101 4.59 17.92 -7.73
CA VAL A 101 3.54 17.03 -7.20
C VAL A 101 2.73 16.39 -8.33
N ASP A 102 2.40 17.14 -9.38
CA ASP A 102 1.72 16.62 -10.57
C ASP A 102 2.44 15.40 -11.14
N LYS A 103 3.75 15.48 -11.35
CA LYS A 103 4.56 14.35 -11.85
C LYS A 103 4.53 13.11 -10.95
N HIS A 104 4.41 13.32 -9.65
CA HIS A 104 4.29 12.21 -8.70
C HIS A 104 2.88 11.60 -8.74
N PHE A 105 1.84 12.42 -8.86
CA PHE A 105 0.46 11.95 -8.94
C PHE A 105 0.18 11.20 -10.23
N ASP A 106 0.74 11.63 -11.36
CA ASP A 106 0.67 10.88 -12.63
C ASP A 106 1.22 9.44 -12.49
N LYS A 107 2.24 9.25 -11.65
CA LYS A 107 2.81 7.93 -11.37
C LYS A 107 2.02 7.13 -10.34
N LEU A 108 1.39 7.80 -9.37
CA LEU A 108 0.67 7.15 -8.27
C LEU A 108 -0.76 6.78 -8.64
N ALA A 109 -1.46 7.59 -9.44
CA ALA A 109 -2.83 7.34 -9.83
C ALA A 109 -3.07 5.94 -10.46
N PRO A 110 -2.28 5.49 -11.45
CA PRO A 110 -2.49 4.16 -12.03
C PRO A 110 -2.10 3.01 -11.09
N LYS A 111 -1.24 3.27 -10.10
CA LYS A 111 -0.84 2.26 -9.12
C LYS A 111 -1.93 2.01 -8.06
N HIS A 112 -2.62 3.07 -7.66
CA HIS A 112 -3.59 3.06 -6.56
C HIS A 112 -5.02 3.32 -7.05
N VAL A 113 -5.55 2.38 -7.84
CA VAL A 113 -6.92 2.47 -8.39
C VAL A 113 -8.01 2.55 -7.30
N GLY A 114 -7.72 2.12 -6.08
CA GLY A 114 -8.64 2.25 -4.94
C GLY A 114 -8.88 3.70 -4.48
N THR A 115 -8.06 4.65 -4.94
CA THR A 115 -8.11 6.07 -4.56
C THR A 115 -8.22 6.92 -5.83
N ARG A 116 -9.09 7.92 -5.82
CA ARG A 116 -9.23 8.87 -6.92
C ARG A 116 -8.28 10.04 -6.72
N PHE A 117 -7.49 10.36 -7.74
CA PHE A 117 -6.56 11.48 -7.74
C PHE A 117 -7.12 12.60 -8.61
N ILE A 118 -7.28 13.78 -8.02
CA ILE A 118 -7.78 14.97 -8.72
C ILE A 118 -6.92 16.18 -8.39
N LYS A 119 -6.94 17.18 -9.26
CA LYS A 119 -6.36 18.50 -8.99
C LYS A 119 -7.37 19.59 -9.27
N ILE A 120 -7.27 20.67 -8.54
CA ILE A 120 -8.12 21.84 -8.69
C ILE A 120 -7.29 23.12 -8.56
N ASP A 121 -7.59 24.09 -9.40
CA ASP A 121 -6.97 25.41 -9.33
C ASP A 121 -7.50 26.18 -8.12
N ALA A 122 -6.60 26.53 -7.20
CA ALA A 122 -6.96 27.24 -5.97
C ALA A 122 -7.46 28.66 -6.23
N GLU A 123 -7.07 29.27 -7.35
CA GLU A 123 -7.53 30.61 -7.73
C GLU A 123 -8.95 30.60 -8.28
N LYS A 124 -9.34 29.52 -8.98
CA LYS A 124 -10.69 29.34 -9.49
C LYS A 124 -11.64 28.86 -8.39
N ALA A 125 -11.18 27.98 -7.51
CA ALA A 125 -11.97 27.40 -6.43
C ALA A 125 -11.83 28.18 -5.11
N LYS A 126 -12.19 29.46 -5.10
CA LYS A 126 -12.04 30.33 -3.93
C LYS A 126 -12.87 29.90 -2.73
N PHE A 127 -14.08 29.40 -2.95
CA PHE A 127 -14.94 28.90 -1.87
C PHE A 127 -14.31 27.69 -1.18
N LEU A 128 -13.83 26.71 -1.93
CA LEU A 128 -13.15 25.53 -1.36
C LEU A 128 -11.86 25.93 -0.66
N SER A 129 -11.05 26.77 -1.26
CA SER A 129 -9.79 27.24 -0.68
C SER A 129 -10.01 27.94 0.66
N THR A 130 -11.04 28.77 0.76
CA THR A 130 -11.43 29.46 2.00
C THR A 130 -12.00 28.47 3.01
N ARG A 131 -12.92 27.60 2.59
CA ARG A 131 -13.59 26.61 3.47
C ARG A 131 -12.64 25.60 4.07
N LEU A 132 -11.65 25.13 3.28
CA LEU A 132 -10.63 24.20 3.68
C LEU A 132 -9.38 24.85 4.25
N ASN A 133 -9.39 26.18 4.39
CA ASN A 133 -8.29 26.98 4.94
C ASN A 133 -6.94 26.71 4.23
N ILE A 134 -6.96 26.67 2.89
CA ILE A 134 -5.78 26.47 2.05
C ILE A 134 -5.02 27.81 1.96
N ARG A 135 -3.87 27.91 2.62
CA ARG A 135 -3.02 29.11 2.64
C ARG A 135 -1.70 28.95 1.92
N VAL A 136 -1.28 27.72 1.75
CA VAL A 136 0.01 27.36 1.13
C VAL A 136 -0.24 26.55 -0.14
N ILE A 137 0.50 26.83 -1.19
CA ILE A 137 0.44 26.09 -2.46
C ILE A 137 1.83 25.47 -2.71
N PRO A 138 1.89 24.17 -3.06
CA PRO A 138 0.79 23.20 -3.19
C PRO A 138 0.27 22.70 -1.84
N THR A 139 -1.02 22.40 -1.76
CA THR A 139 -1.60 21.66 -0.63
C THR A 139 -2.34 20.42 -1.17
N ILE A 140 -2.08 19.27 -0.56
CA ILE A 140 -2.77 18.03 -0.87
C ILE A 140 -3.80 17.79 0.24
N ALA A 141 -5.08 17.73 -0.11
CA ALA A 141 -6.16 17.36 0.80
C ALA A 141 -6.50 15.89 0.63
N VAL A 142 -6.56 15.17 1.73
CA VAL A 142 -6.98 13.77 1.81
C VAL A 142 -8.43 13.72 2.28
N ILE A 143 -9.28 13.12 1.46
CA ILE A 143 -10.72 13.06 1.70
C ILE A 143 -11.13 11.59 1.79
N MET A 144 -11.77 11.23 2.89
CA MET A 144 -12.35 9.91 3.08
C MET A 144 -13.80 10.07 3.52
N ASP A 145 -14.70 9.32 2.87
CA ASP A 145 -16.13 9.35 3.15
C ASP A 145 -16.71 10.79 3.18
N GLN A 146 -16.34 11.60 2.16
CA GLN A 146 -16.76 12.99 1.98
C GLN A 146 -16.27 13.97 3.07
N LYS A 147 -15.37 13.52 3.96
CA LYS A 147 -14.75 14.35 4.98
C LYS A 147 -13.27 14.49 4.70
N THR A 148 -12.75 15.70 4.86
CA THR A 148 -11.29 15.91 4.81
C THR A 148 -10.69 15.41 6.11
N THR A 149 -9.82 14.40 6.01
CA THR A 149 -9.19 13.76 7.16
C THR A 149 -7.80 14.28 7.43
N ASP A 150 -7.07 14.67 6.38
CA ASP A 150 -5.68 15.09 6.51
C ASP A 150 -5.30 16.10 5.43
N TYR A 151 -4.23 16.87 5.71
CA TYR A 151 -3.64 17.84 4.78
C TYR A 151 -2.13 17.68 4.74
N ILE A 152 -1.56 17.73 3.55
CA ILE A 152 -0.11 17.86 3.35
C ILE A 152 0.11 19.25 2.77
N ARG A 153 0.70 20.16 3.55
CA ARG A 153 0.91 21.55 3.17
C ARG A 153 2.33 21.76 2.71
N GLY A 154 2.50 22.20 1.48
CA GLY A 154 3.84 22.37 0.90
C GLY A 154 4.62 21.06 0.88
N PHE A 155 5.90 21.13 1.19
CA PHE A 155 6.82 19.98 1.22
C PHE A 155 7.37 19.68 2.62
N ASP A 156 6.84 20.32 3.65
CA ASP A 156 7.33 20.16 5.03
C ASP A 156 7.27 18.70 5.49
N ASP A 157 6.15 18.02 5.21
CA ASP A 157 5.95 16.60 5.51
C ASP A 157 6.73 15.65 4.57
N LEU A 158 7.30 16.17 3.48
CA LEU A 158 8.00 15.39 2.46
C LEU A 158 9.53 15.56 2.52
N GLY A 159 10.04 16.19 3.60
CA GLY A 159 11.45 16.41 3.83
C GLY A 159 11.94 17.81 3.50
N ALA A 160 11.04 18.77 3.24
CA ALA A 160 11.32 20.19 2.93
C ALA A 160 12.25 20.41 1.72
N ILE A 161 12.42 19.42 0.86
CA ILE A 161 13.26 19.43 -0.33
C ILE A 161 12.38 19.36 -1.56
N ASP A 162 12.73 20.11 -2.62
CA ASP A 162 11.96 20.10 -3.87
C ASP A 162 12.12 18.77 -4.65
N GLU A 163 13.24 18.07 -4.47
CA GLU A 163 13.51 16.77 -5.08
C GLU A 163 13.28 15.61 -4.09
N PHE A 164 12.04 15.23 -3.87
CA PHE A 164 11.71 14.07 -3.07
C PHE A 164 11.32 12.86 -3.94
N LYS A 165 11.53 11.64 -3.41
CA LYS A 165 11.14 10.41 -4.10
C LYS A 165 9.64 10.18 -4.00
N THR A 166 9.04 9.60 -5.07
CA THR A 166 7.61 9.24 -5.10
C THR A 166 7.21 8.35 -3.91
N GLU A 167 8.13 7.50 -3.44
CA GLU A 167 7.93 6.61 -2.30
C GLU A 167 7.68 7.37 -0.97
N VAL A 168 8.28 8.54 -0.81
CA VAL A 168 8.07 9.40 0.38
C VAL A 168 6.63 9.90 0.41
N LEU A 169 6.13 10.39 -0.72
CA LEU A 169 4.75 10.84 -0.86
C LEU A 169 3.76 9.67 -0.71
N GLU A 170 4.05 8.51 -1.32
CA GLU A 170 3.27 7.28 -1.16
C GLU A 170 3.21 6.85 0.31
N GLY A 171 4.35 6.86 1.02
CA GLY A 171 4.42 6.56 2.44
C GLY A 171 3.61 7.54 3.31
N ARG A 172 3.63 8.84 2.98
CA ARG A 172 2.84 9.86 3.70
C ARG A 172 1.34 9.67 3.48
N LEU A 173 0.91 9.39 2.24
CA LEU A 173 -0.49 9.09 1.92
C LEU A 173 -0.96 7.75 2.52
N THR A 174 -0.05 6.78 2.67
CA THR A 174 -0.34 5.52 3.38
C THR A 174 -0.60 5.76 4.87
N LYS A 175 0.17 6.65 5.51
CA LYS A 175 -0.07 7.04 6.92
C LYS A 175 -1.43 7.68 7.11
N SER A 176 -1.92 8.45 6.14
CA SER A 176 -3.28 9.02 6.15
C SER A 176 -4.38 7.97 5.91
N GLY A 177 -4.04 6.73 5.55
CA GLY A 177 -4.99 5.63 5.32
C GLY A 177 -5.75 5.69 4.00
N VAL A 178 -5.49 6.70 3.16
CA VAL A 178 -6.16 6.85 1.87
C VAL A 178 -5.66 5.85 0.85
N ILE A 179 -4.38 5.49 0.91
CA ILE A 179 -3.73 4.48 0.08
C ILE A 179 -3.44 3.25 0.94
N SER A 180 -3.77 2.07 0.44
CA SER A 180 -3.31 0.82 1.05
C SER A 180 -1.82 0.67 0.76
N ALA A 181 -1.04 0.37 1.80
CA ALA A 181 0.34 -0.02 1.61
C ALA A 181 0.38 -1.18 0.61
N ASN A 182 0.94 -0.96 -0.56
CA ASN A 182 1.23 -2.03 -1.48
C ASN A 182 2.31 -2.87 -0.80
N LYS A 183 1.92 -3.91 -0.09
CA LYS A 183 2.83 -4.98 0.28
C LYS A 183 3.27 -5.65 -1.02
N ARG A 184 4.14 -4.99 -1.80
CA ARG A 184 5.07 -5.73 -2.61
C ARG A 184 5.84 -6.56 -1.59
N GLN A 185 5.45 -7.82 -1.49
CA GLN A 185 6.35 -8.83 -0.96
C GLN A 185 7.67 -8.57 -1.69
N GLU A 186 8.63 -8.03 -0.98
CA GLU A 186 10.01 -8.23 -1.34
C GLU A 186 10.16 -9.74 -1.36
N VAL A 187 10.00 -10.32 -2.55
CA VAL A 187 10.45 -11.67 -2.81
C VAL A 187 11.94 -11.56 -2.58
N LYS A 188 12.37 -11.87 -1.35
CA LYS A 188 13.76 -12.04 -1.00
C LYS A 188 14.26 -13.06 -2.00
N LYS A 189 15.02 -12.59 -3.00
CA LYS A 189 15.69 -13.47 -3.94
C LYS A 189 16.37 -14.53 -3.09
N PRO A 190 16.14 -15.82 -3.32
CA PRO A 190 16.80 -16.86 -2.55
C PRO A 190 18.30 -16.58 -2.65
N LYS A 191 18.97 -16.43 -1.50
CA LYS A 191 20.41 -16.33 -1.43
C LYS A 191 20.94 -17.55 -2.17
N LYS A 192 21.63 -17.34 -3.30
CA LYS A 192 22.36 -18.40 -3.97
C LYS A 192 23.29 -19.00 -2.93
N ILE A 193 22.96 -20.18 -2.44
CA ILE A 193 23.86 -20.98 -1.63
C ILE A 193 24.95 -21.38 -2.61
N ILE A 194 26.09 -20.71 -2.52
CA ILE A 194 27.33 -21.13 -3.14
C ILE A 194 27.70 -22.40 -2.39
N ARG A 195 27.39 -23.55 -2.95
CA ARG A 195 28.02 -24.80 -2.57
C ARG A 195 29.48 -24.63 -2.96
N CYS A 196 30.35 -24.44 -1.99
CA CYS A 196 31.75 -24.74 -2.13
C CYS A 196 31.81 -26.22 -2.46
N GLY A 197 32.07 -26.53 -3.71
CA GLY A 197 32.53 -27.84 -4.11
C GLY A 197 33.95 -28.00 -3.59
N ASP A 198 34.09 -28.90 -2.66
CA ASP A 198 35.37 -29.47 -2.21
C ASP A 198 35.75 -30.46 -3.34
N ASP A 199 36.60 -30.04 -4.25
CA ASP A 199 37.29 -30.93 -5.18
C ASP A 199 38.77 -30.90 -4.82
N SER A 200 39.09 -31.71 -3.80
CA SER A 200 40.38 -32.32 -3.65
C SER A 200 40.37 -33.61 -4.46
N ASP A 201 40.98 -33.60 -5.62
CA ASP A 201 41.48 -34.81 -6.22
C ASP A 201 42.87 -34.57 -6.77
N SER A 202 43.79 -35.06 -6.01
CA SER A 202 45.17 -35.31 -6.34
C SER A 202 45.23 -36.60 -7.14
N ALA A 203 45.72 -36.52 -8.32
CA ALA A 203 46.27 -37.71 -8.97
C ALA A 203 47.52 -37.31 -9.74
N GLU A 204 48.61 -37.79 -9.25
CA GLU A 204 49.89 -37.96 -9.88
C GLU A 204 49.70 -38.80 -11.18
N ASP A 205 50.48 -38.57 -12.18
CA ASP A 205 51.46 -39.47 -12.76
C ASP A 205 51.71 -39.20 -14.25
N TRP A 206 53.03 -39.20 -14.51
CA TRP A 206 53.78 -39.34 -15.78
C TRP A 206 53.90 -38.16 -16.71
#